data_8679a9a267e87afafaf8c98c70b09a4a
#
_entry.id   8679a9a267e87afafaf8c98c70b09a4a
#
_cell.length_a   1.000
_cell.length_b   1.000
_cell.length_c   1.000
_cell.angle_alpha   90.00
_cell.angle_beta   90.00
_cell.angle_gamma   90.00
#
_symmetry.space_group_name_H-M   'P 1'
#
loop_
_entity.id
_entity.type
_entity.pdbx_description
1 polymer ?
#
loop_
_entity_poly.entity_id
_entity_poly.type
_entity_poly.pdbx_seq_one_letter_code
_entity_poly.pdbx_strand_id
1 'polypeptide(L)'
;KPLGFARDWLVISCYIGQRSVSLFRLGKENIDAKTNTIRLTQVKTKASVVIPILPQVKAILDKHNGGFPPLLSSKPKHNYNVYNDSIKEVCKLAKIDELCKGRIRNIGGAMSKVVTKPKYELVTSHVGRRSFASNFYGKLNQQMIMGVTGHRSESSFLKYINKDREIDAEALNSAFLNAM
;
A
#
# COMPACT_ATOMS: atom_id res chain seq x y z
N LYS A 1 15.75 11.57 11.11
CA LYS A 1 14.49 12.26 10.73
C LYS A 1 13.88 11.76 9.40
N PRO A 2 14.63 11.60 8.28
CA PRO A 2 14.02 11.12 7.03
C PRO A 2 13.41 9.72 7.11
N LEU A 3 14.07 8.78 7.79
CA LEU A 3 13.57 7.40 7.97
C LEU A 3 12.26 7.35 8.76
N GLY A 4 12.08 8.22 9.76
CA GLY A 4 10.83 8.32 10.50
C GLY A 4 9.65 8.73 9.61
N PHE A 5 9.86 9.70 8.71
CA PHE A 5 8.82 10.11 7.77
C PHE A 5 8.55 9.03 6.73
N ALA A 6 9.58 8.35 6.25
CA ALA A 6 9.41 7.23 5.31
C ALA A 6 8.61 6.08 5.94
N ARG A 7 8.91 5.74 7.21
CA ARG A 7 8.15 4.75 7.98
C ARG A 7 6.69 5.16 8.12
N ASP A 8 6.43 6.39 8.51
CA ASP A 8 5.07 6.89 8.73
C ASP A 8 4.28 6.86 7.41
N TRP A 9 4.87 7.30 6.29
CA TRP A 9 4.27 7.16 4.96
C TRP A 9 4.05 5.71 4.54
N LEU A 10 4.97 4.80 4.87
CA LEU A 10 4.83 3.38 4.58
C LEU A 10 3.64 2.79 5.34
N VAL A 11 3.53 3.07 6.63
CA VAL A 11 2.39 2.61 7.45
C VAL A 11 1.08 3.16 6.91
N ILE A 12 0.98 4.48 6.65
CA ILE A 12 -0.21 5.08 6.04
C ILE A 12 -0.56 4.34 4.75
N SER A 13 0.40 4.08 3.86
CA SER A 13 0.14 3.41 2.58
C SER A 13 -0.43 2.00 2.73
N CYS A 14 -0.06 1.29 3.82
CA CYS A 14 -0.58 -0.05 4.13
C CYS A 14 -2.05 -0.04 4.58
N TYR A 15 -2.56 1.11 5.03
CA TYR A 15 -3.95 1.25 5.51
C TYR A 15 -4.86 2.00 4.55
N ILE A 16 -4.31 2.81 3.64
CA ILE A 16 -5.12 3.55 2.67
C ILE A 16 -5.03 3.02 1.23
N GLY A 17 -4.11 2.11 0.95
CA GLY A 17 -4.03 1.37 -0.32
C GLY A 17 -3.75 2.21 -1.57
N GLN A 18 -3.24 3.44 -1.44
CA GLN A 18 -3.04 4.33 -2.57
C GLN A 18 -1.68 4.16 -3.26
N ARG A 19 -1.62 4.49 -4.56
CA ARG A 19 -0.35 4.59 -5.28
C ARG A 19 0.45 5.78 -4.76
N SER A 20 1.78 5.68 -4.76
CA SER A 20 2.69 6.75 -4.28
C SER A 20 2.41 8.10 -4.93
N VAL A 21 2.04 8.14 -6.20
CA VAL A 21 1.70 9.38 -6.91
C VAL A 21 0.43 10.06 -6.38
N SER A 22 -0.50 9.32 -5.78
CA SER A 22 -1.67 9.87 -5.10
C SER A 22 -1.37 10.10 -3.61
N LEU A 23 -0.63 9.17 -3.00
CA LEU A 23 -0.24 9.21 -1.59
C LEU A 23 0.49 10.51 -1.23
N PHE A 24 1.52 10.88 -2.01
CA PHE A 24 2.34 12.07 -1.73
C PHE A 24 1.69 13.41 -2.13
N ARG A 25 0.45 13.39 -2.56
CA ARG A 25 -0.37 14.57 -2.80
C ARG A 25 -1.36 14.85 -1.67
N LEU A 26 -1.40 13.96 -0.66
CA LEU A 26 -2.30 14.13 0.46
C LEU A 26 -1.81 15.26 1.37
N GLY A 27 -2.73 16.16 1.68
CA GLY A 27 -2.57 17.26 2.62
C GLY A 27 -3.71 17.28 3.64
N LYS A 28 -3.71 18.26 4.53
CA LYS A 28 -4.76 18.42 5.55
C LYS A 28 -6.15 18.57 4.93
N GLU A 29 -6.24 19.15 3.76
CA GLU A 29 -7.46 19.35 2.99
C GLU A 29 -8.16 18.03 2.58
N ASN A 30 -7.42 16.94 2.57
CA ASN A 30 -7.94 15.61 2.29
C ASN A 30 -8.59 14.94 3.52
N ILE A 31 -8.41 15.51 4.71
CA ILE A 31 -8.89 14.95 5.98
C ILE A 31 -10.22 15.59 6.32
N ASP A 32 -11.26 14.77 6.40
CA ASP A 32 -12.56 15.16 6.92
C ASP A 32 -12.67 14.69 8.39
N ALA A 33 -12.45 15.63 9.31
CA ALA A 33 -12.48 15.34 10.74
C ALA A 33 -13.89 15.00 11.24
N LYS A 34 -14.95 15.49 10.58
CA LYS A 34 -16.35 15.23 10.98
C LYS A 34 -16.74 13.79 10.72
N THR A 35 -16.32 13.25 9.57
CA THR A 35 -16.62 11.89 9.16
C THR A 35 -15.49 10.91 9.47
N ASN A 36 -14.37 11.39 10.02
CA ASN A 36 -13.15 10.60 10.27
C ASN A 36 -12.68 9.84 9.01
N THR A 37 -12.61 10.54 7.87
CA THR A 37 -12.25 9.94 6.58
C THR A 37 -11.16 10.74 5.85
N ILE A 38 -10.45 10.07 4.95
CA ILE A 38 -9.57 10.67 3.95
C ILE A 38 -10.30 10.65 2.61
N ARG A 39 -10.43 11.81 1.96
CA ARG A 39 -11.03 11.96 0.64
C ARG A 39 -9.96 12.33 -0.38
N LEU A 40 -9.90 11.62 -1.48
CA LEU A 40 -8.92 11.90 -2.53
C LEU A 40 -9.43 11.50 -3.92
N THR A 41 -8.87 12.14 -4.93
CA THR A 41 -9.03 11.73 -6.34
C THR A 41 -7.76 11.04 -6.80
N GLN A 42 -7.87 9.82 -7.27
CA GLN A 42 -6.73 9.05 -7.75
C GLN A 42 -6.15 9.65 -9.03
N VAL A 43 -4.85 9.89 -9.04
CA VAL A 43 -4.17 10.54 -10.19
C VAL A 43 -4.33 9.74 -11.48
N LYS A 44 -4.20 8.40 -11.42
CA LYS A 44 -4.18 7.53 -12.59
C LYS A 44 -5.58 7.17 -13.12
N THR A 45 -6.53 6.90 -12.22
CA THR A 45 -7.88 6.42 -12.60
C THR A 45 -8.92 7.53 -12.61
N LYS A 46 -8.61 8.69 -12.02
CA LYS A 46 -9.52 9.83 -11.78
C LYS A 46 -10.72 9.48 -10.87
N ALA A 47 -10.71 8.31 -10.25
CA ALA A 47 -11.75 7.90 -9.32
C ALA A 47 -11.64 8.68 -8.01
N SER A 48 -12.78 9.15 -7.50
CA SER A 48 -12.89 9.66 -6.14
C SER A 48 -12.97 8.49 -5.16
N VAL A 49 -12.21 8.55 -4.08
CA VAL A 49 -12.14 7.51 -3.06
C VAL A 49 -12.28 8.14 -1.69
N VAL A 50 -13.10 7.52 -0.84
CA VAL A 50 -13.27 7.88 0.57
C VAL A 50 -12.82 6.69 1.41
N ILE A 51 -11.90 6.93 2.34
CA ILE A 51 -11.26 5.88 3.14
C ILE A 51 -11.37 6.26 4.61
N PRO A 52 -11.87 5.37 5.49
CA PRO A 52 -11.92 5.64 6.93
C PRO A 52 -10.51 5.77 7.51
N ILE A 53 -10.34 6.67 8.46
CA ILE A 53 -9.09 6.84 9.20
C ILE A 53 -9.06 5.81 10.31
N LEU A 54 -8.28 4.75 10.10
CA LEU A 54 -8.08 3.71 11.10
C LEU A 54 -7.12 4.19 12.21
N PRO A 55 -7.16 3.58 13.42
CA PRO A 55 -6.37 4.03 14.57
C PRO A 55 -4.88 4.21 14.28
N GLN A 56 -4.29 3.32 13.48
CA GLN A 56 -2.87 3.38 13.10
C GLN A 56 -2.53 4.61 12.25
N VAL A 57 -3.43 4.99 11.34
CA VAL A 57 -3.29 6.20 10.52
C VAL A 57 -3.52 7.43 11.40
N LYS A 58 -4.55 7.40 12.26
CA LYS A 58 -4.86 8.50 13.17
C LYS A 58 -3.67 8.84 14.07
N ALA A 59 -3.04 7.83 14.69
CA ALA A 59 -1.86 8.04 15.54
C ALA A 59 -0.72 8.75 14.81
N ILE A 60 -0.54 8.45 13.49
CA ILE A 60 0.46 9.14 12.68
C ILE A 60 0.02 10.57 12.36
N LEU A 61 -1.24 10.78 12.01
CA LEU A 61 -1.75 12.14 11.76
C LEU A 61 -1.61 13.01 13.02
N ASP A 62 -1.97 12.50 14.18
CA ASP A 62 -1.85 13.21 15.47
C ASP A 62 -0.38 13.57 15.77
N LYS A 63 0.56 12.66 15.52
CA LYS A 63 2.01 12.90 15.61
C LYS A 63 2.48 14.06 14.72
N HIS A 64 1.80 14.29 13.61
CA HIS A 64 2.08 15.34 12.63
C HIS A 64 1.09 16.52 12.70
N ASN A 65 0.60 16.85 13.92
CA ASN A 65 -0.31 17.96 14.19
C ASN A 65 -1.60 17.91 13.35
N GLY A 66 -2.20 16.72 13.25
CA GLY A 66 -3.42 16.48 12.49
C GLY A 66 -3.24 16.47 10.97
N GLY A 67 -2.01 16.33 10.48
CA GLY A 67 -1.69 16.28 9.05
C GLY A 67 -0.88 15.06 8.67
N PHE A 68 -0.50 15.00 7.39
CA PHE A 68 0.37 13.94 6.89
C PHE A 68 1.85 14.21 7.20
N PRO A 69 2.70 13.17 7.21
CA PRO A 69 4.14 13.36 7.39
C PRO A 69 4.72 14.29 6.31
N PRO A 70 5.79 15.05 6.61
CA PRO A 70 6.50 15.79 5.59
C PRO A 70 6.99 14.90 4.45
N LEU A 71 7.06 15.45 3.25
CA LEU A 71 7.71 14.78 2.12
C LEU A 71 9.22 14.70 2.37
N LEU A 72 9.84 13.66 1.82
CA LEU A 72 11.30 13.45 1.93
C LEU A 72 12.09 14.37 1.00
N SER A 73 11.42 14.92 -0.01
CA SER A 73 11.94 15.95 -0.92
C SER A 73 10.80 16.74 -1.53
N SER A 74 11.04 18.02 -1.80
CA SER A 74 10.12 18.92 -2.51
C SER A 74 9.98 18.57 -4.00
N LYS A 75 11.01 17.94 -4.60
CA LYS A 75 10.97 17.52 -6.01
C LYS A 75 10.28 16.16 -6.12
N PRO A 76 9.13 16.02 -6.83
CA PRO A 76 8.32 14.80 -6.82
C PRO A 76 9.07 13.52 -7.23
N LYS A 77 9.88 13.58 -8.30
CA LYS A 77 10.69 12.44 -8.76
C LYS A 77 11.75 12.05 -7.73
N HIS A 78 12.40 13.02 -7.13
CA HIS A 78 13.42 12.80 -6.10
C HIS A 78 12.78 12.26 -4.82
N ASN A 79 11.63 12.79 -4.40
CA ASN A 79 10.87 12.28 -3.26
C ASN A 79 10.54 10.79 -3.42
N TYR A 80 10.11 10.39 -4.62
CA TYR A 80 9.82 8.98 -4.91
C TYR A 80 11.07 8.09 -4.76
N ASN A 81 12.22 8.52 -5.26
CA ASN A 81 13.47 7.74 -5.18
C ASN A 81 13.94 7.64 -3.72
N VAL A 82 14.02 8.78 -3.02
CA VAL A 82 14.41 8.82 -1.59
C VAL A 82 13.48 7.96 -0.75
N TYR A 83 12.17 8.01 -1.03
CA TYR A 83 11.21 7.15 -0.34
C TYR A 83 11.48 5.66 -0.57
N ASN A 84 11.72 5.24 -1.82
CA ASN A 84 12.00 3.83 -2.11
C ASN A 84 13.27 3.32 -1.39
N ASP A 85 14.32 4.13 -1.34
CA ASP A 85 15.55 3.77 -0.63
C ASP A 85 15.33 3.77 0.88
N SER A 86 14.63 4.77 1.40
CA SER A 86 14.35 4.88 2.85
C SER A 86 13.47 3.76 3.37
N ILE A 87 12.45 3.30 2.63
CA ILE A 87 11.60 2.19 3.10
C ILE A 87 12.34 0.85 3.11
N LYS A 88 13.33 0.65 2.25
CA LYS A 88 14.22 -0.53 2.34
C LYS A 88 14.99 -0.53 3.65
N GLU A 89 15.57 0.61 4.00
CA GLU A 89 16.30 0.75 5.27
C GLU A 89 15.36 0.61 6.48
N VAL A 90 14.16 1.18 6.43
CA VAL A 90 13.11 0.99 7.46
C VAL A 90 12.79 -0.50 7.62
N CYS A 91 12.57 -1.24 6.52
CA CYS A 91 12.28 -2.66 6.57
C CYS A 91 13.47 -3.48 7.08
N LYS A 92 14.70 -3.12 6.73
CA LYS A 92 15.92 -3.73 7.23
C LYS A 92 16.06 -3.56 8.76
N LEU A 93 15.86 -2.35 9.25
CA LEU A 93 15.85 -2.06 10.70
C LEU A 93 14.73 -2.79 11.44
N ALA A 94 13.60 -3.03 10.78
CA ALA A 94 12.49 -3.82 11.30
C ALA A 94 12.73 -5.34 11.20
N LYS A 95 13.91 -5.79 10.75
CA LYS A 95 14.27 -7.21 10.57
C LYS A 95 13.32 -7.97 9.65
N ILE A 96 12.84 -7.31 8.58
CA ILE A 96 12.05 -7.93 7.51
C ILE A 96 13.04 -8.47 6.47
N ASP A 97 13.79 -9.51 6.85
CA ASP A 97 14.98 -10.01 6.14
C ASP A 97 14.83 -11.43 5.58
N GLU A 98 13.63 -12.03 5.69
CA GLU A 98 13.34 -13.33 5.07
C GLU A 98 13.72 -13.34 3.59
N LEU A 99 14.30 -14.46 3.11
CA LEU A 99 14.67 -14.63 1.71
C LEU A 99 13.43 -14.84 0.86
N CYS A 100 13.24 -13.98 -0.13
CA CYS A 100 12.10 -14.02 -1.02
C CYS A 100 12.56 -14.02 -2.49
N LYS A 101 11.81 -14.73 -3.35
CA LYS A 101 11.91 -14.57 -4.80
C LYS A 101 11.24 -13.28 -5.23
N GLY A 102 11.93 -12.47 -6.01
CA GLY A 102 11.41 -11.22 -6.55
C GLY A 102 11.93 -10.95 -7.96
N ARG A 103 11.32 -9.98 -8.63
CA ARG A 103 11.76 -9.52 -9.95
C ARG A 103 12.38 -8.13 -9.83
N ILE A 104 13.61 -8.00 -10.30
CA ILE A 104 14.28 -6.70 -10.45
C ILE A 104 14.40 -6.37 -11.94
N ARG A 105 14.24 -5.08 -12.27
CA ARG A 105 14.54 -4.59 -13.61
C ARG A 105 16.03 -4.37 -13.75
N ASN A 106 16.59 -4.83 -14.85
CA ASN A 106 17.97 -4.49 -15.18
C ASN A 106 18.08 -2.99 -15.53
N ILE A 107 19.21 -2.40 -15.17
CA ILE A 107 19.58 -1.05 -15.60
C ILE A 107 19.69 -1.09 -17.12
N GLY A 108 18.87 -0.29 -17.84
CA GLY A 108 18.84 -0.28 -19.30
C GLY A 108 17.54 -0.79 -19.94
N GLY A 109 16.52 -1.19 -19.15
CA GLY A 109 15.16 -1.44 -19.65
C GLY A 109 14.92 -2.81 -20.31
N ALA A 110 15.94 -3.65 -20.47
CA ALA A 110 15.80 -5.03 -20.92
C ALA A 110 15.20 -5.94 -19.83
N MET A 111 14.99 -7.19 -20.10
CA MET A 111 14.23 -8.17 -19.31
C MET A 111 14.40 -8.09 -17.79
N SER A 112 13.30 -8.29 -17.06
CA SER A 112 13.34 -8.44 -15.60
C SER A 112 13.96 -9.78 -15.21
N LYS A 113 14.91 -9.76 -14.26
CA LYS A 113 15.55 -10.98 -13.73
C LYS A 113 14.86 -11.40 -12.43
N VAL A 114 14.58 -12.69 -12.29
CA VAL A 114 14.16 -13.27 -11.01
C VAL A 114 15.40 -13.43 -10.13
N VAL A 115 15.30 -12.96 -8.90
CA VAL A 115 16.37 -13.03 -7.90
C VAL A 115 15.81 -13.52 -6.58
N THR A 116 16.65 -14.15 -5.76
CA THR A 116 16.35 -14.44 -4.36
C THR A 116 17.16 -13.48 -3.50
N LYS A 117 16.49 -12.66 -2.72
CA LYS A 117 17.10 -11.63 -1.88
C LYS A 117 16.34 -11.45 -0.57
N PRO A 118 16.95 -10.84 0.45
CA PRO A 118 16.21 -10.42 1.64
C PRO A 118 15.03 -9.52 1.24
N LYS A 119 13.89 -9.72 1.87
CA LYS A 119 12.62 -9.05 1.52
C LYS A 119 12.73 -7.53 1.52
N TYR A 120 13.49 -6.94 2.46
CA TYR A 120 13.69 -5.49 2.50
C TYR A 120 14.35 -4.93 1.23
N GLU A 121 15.20 -5.69 0.54
CA GLU A 121 15.81 -5.24 -0.73
C GLU A 121 14.82 -5.19 -1.90
N LEU A 122 13.75 -6.00 -1.83
CA LEU A 122 12.72 -6.10 -2.85
C LEU A 122 11.56 -5.14 -2.63
N VAL A 123 11.52 -4.45 -1.48
CA VAL A 123 10.47 -3.50 -1.15
C VAL A 123 10.55 -2.28 -2.07
N THR A 124 9.39 -1.86 -2.55
CA THR A 124 9.20 -0.63 -3.34
C THR A 124 7.98 0.12 -2.84
N SER A 125 7.74 1.32 -3.34
CA SER A 125 6.55 2.13 -2.99
C SER A 125 5.20 1.44 -3.22
N HIS A 126 5.17 0.34 -3.97
CA HIS A 126 3.96 -0.46 -4.18
C HIS A 126 3.66 -1.41 -3.01
N VAL A 127 4.62 -1.66 -2.10
CA VAL A 127 4.43 -2.63 -1.01
C VAL A 127 3.27 -2.26 -0.11
N GLY A 128 3.12 -1.00 0.28
CA GLY A 128 2.02 -0.57 1.15
C GLY A 128 0.64 -0.84 0.52
N ARG A 129 0.48 -0.51 -0.76
CA ARG A 129 -0.76 -0.80 -1.48
C ARG A 129 -1.01 -2.31 -1.64
N ARG A 130 0.05 -3.13 -1.85
CA ARG A 130 -0.07 -4.58 -1.89
C ARG A 130 -0.46 -5.13 -0.51
N SER A 131 0.16 -4.62 0.55
CA SER A 131 -0.17 -5.00 1.93
C SER A 131 -1.64 -4.66 2.25
N PHE A 132 -2.13 -3.47 1.87
CA PHE A 132 -3.55 -3.15 1.99
C PHE A 132 -4.41 -4.20 1.31
N ALA A 133 -4.16 -4.48 0.03
CA ALA A 133 -4.97 -5.41 -0.73
C ALA A 133 -4.92 -6.83 -0.15
N SER A 134 -3.74 -7.33 0.24
CA SER A 134 -3.57 -8.68 0.77
C SER A 134 -4.11 -8.84 2.19
N ASN A 135 -3.93 -7.83 3.05
CA ASN A 135 -4.35 -7.90 4.46
C ASN A 135 -5.87 -7.80 4.63
N PHE A 136 -6.55 -7.13 3.69
CA PHE A 136 -8.00 -6.99 3.73
C PHE A 136 -8.74 -7.99 2.82
N TYR A 137 -8.01 -8.73 1.95
CA TYR A 137 -8.60 -9.81 1.17
C TYR A 137 -9.14 -10.91 2.08
N GLY A 138 -10.36 -11.35 1.82
CA GLY A 138 -11.09 -12.30 2.67
C GLY A 138 -11.73 -11.70 3.93
N LYS A 139 -11.37 -10.45 4.31
CA LYS A 139 -11.97 -9.73 5.45
C LYS A 139 -12.98 -8.67 5.02
N LEU A 140 -12.79 -8.09 3.85
CA LEU A 140 -13.68 -7.11 3.23
C LEU A 140 -14.16 -7.65 1.89
N ASN A 141 -15.31 -7.13 1.45
CA ASN A 141 -15.78 -7.40 0.10
C ASN A 141 -14.71 -6.98 -0.92
N GLN A 142 -14.40 -7.88 -1.85
CA GLN A 142 -13.36 -7.68 -2.85
C GLN A 142 -13.59 -6.41 -3.69
N GLN A 143 -14.85 -6.09 -4.03
CA GLN A 143 -15.18 -4.88 -4.80
C GLN A 143 -14.84 -3.61 -4.02
N MET A 144 -14.99 -3.60 -2.69
CA MET A 144 -14.55 -2.47 -1.85
C MET A 144 -13.04 -2.29 -1.92
N ILE A 145 -12.27 -3.39 -1.80
CA ILE A 145 -10.81 -3.33 -1.91
C ILE A 145 -10.38 -2.85 -3.30
N MET A 146 -11.03 -3.35 -4.34
CA MET A 146 -10.79 -2.94 -5.73
C MET A 146 -11.15 -1.46 -5.94
N GLY A 147 -12.22 -0.97 -5.36
CA GLY A 147 -12.62 0.44 -5.39
C GLY A 147 -11.56 1.34 -4.77
N VAL A 148 -11.09 1.02 -3.57
CA VAL A 148 -10.01 1.76 -2.89
C VAL A 148 -8.71 1.69 -3.67
N THR A 149 -8.34 0.53 -4.17
CA THR A 149 -7.10 0.34 -4.92
C THR A 149 -7.22 0.73 -6.40
N GLY A 150 -8.41 0.94 -6.95
CA GLY A 150 -8.66 1.32 -8.35
C GLY A 150 -8.24 0.23 -9.35
N HIS A 151 -8.52 -1.04 -9.03
CA HIS A 151 -8.44 -2.14 -9.98
C HIS A 151 -9.77 -2.24 -10.75
N ARG A 152 -9.69 -2.38 -12.08
CA ARG A 152 -10.87 -2.45 -12.95
C ARG A 152 -11.37 -3.86 -13.20
N SER A 153 -10.51 -4.86 -13.05
CA SER A 153 -10.88 -6.27 -13.23
C SER A 153 -10.39 -7.13 -12.09
N GLU A 154 -11.19 -8.12 -11.74
CA GLU A 154 -10.88 -9.11 -10.72
C GLU A 154 -9.59 -9.88 -11.05
N SER A 155 -9.43 -10.31 -12.29
CA SER A 155 -8.23 -11.04 -12.72
C SER A 155 -6.95 -10.24 -12.51
N SER A 156 -6.97 -8.91 -12.76
CA SER A 156 -5.81 -8.05 -12.50
C SER A 156 -5.58 -7.84 -11.01
N PHE A 157 -6.64 -7.82 -10.22
CA PHE A 157 -6.57 -7.70 -8.76
C PHE A 157 -5.98 -8.97 -8.13
N LEU A 158 -6.48 -10.16 -8.48
CA LEU A 158 -5.99 -11.44 -7.96
C LEU A 158 -4.50 -11.65 -8.29
N LYS A 159 -4.10 -11.40 -9.54
CA LYS A 159 -2.67 -11.41 -9.92
C LYS A 159 -1.84 -10.40 -9.11
N TYR A 160 -2.41 -9.24 -8.80
CA TYR A 160 -1.72 -8.21 -8.03
C TYR A 160 -1.42 -8.65 -6.60
N ILE A 161 -2.33 -9.37 -5.94
CA ILE A 161 -2.14 -9.91 -4.58
C ILE A 161 -1.49 -11.29 -4.57
N ASN A 162 -1.12 -11.82 -5.76
CA ASN A 162 -0.50 -13.13 -5.92
C ASN A 162 -1.37 -14.28 -5.37
N LYS A 163 -2.70 -14.17 -5.55
CA LYS A 163 -3.66 -15.23 -5.30
C LYS A 163 -4.10 -15.80 -6.63
N ASP A 164 -3.94 -17.10 -6.79
CA ASP A 164 -4.59 -17.83 -7.86
C ASP A 164 -6.09 -17.96 -7.55
N ARG A 165 -6.89 -18.30 -8.57
CA ARG A 165 -8.33 -18.56 -8.41
C ARG A 165 -8.61 -19.91 -7.73
N GLU A 166 -7.66 -20.46 -6.98
CA GLU A 166 -7.93 -21.61 -6.16
C GLU A 166 -9.07 -21.25 -5.20
N ILE A 167 -10.14 -21.98 -5.33
CA ILE A 167 -11.26 -21.92 -4.38
C ILE A 167 -10.66 -22.35 -3.05
N ASP A 168 -10.64 -21.44 -2.10
CA ASP A 168 -10.27 -21.77 -0.73
C ASP A 168 -11.35 -22.71 -0.19
N ALA A 169 -11.07 -24.00 -0.26
CA ALA A 169 -12.03 -25.04 0.11
C ALA A 169 -12.46 -24.93 1.59
N GLU A 170 -11.58 -24.44 2.46
CA GLU A 170 -11.90 -24.22 3.87
C GLU A 170 -12.85 -23.02 4.02
N ALA A 171 -12.59 -21.92 3.30
CA ALA A 171 -13.48 -20.76 3.30
C ALA A 171 -14.85 -21.09 2.70
N LEU A 172 -14.88 -21.91 1.63
CA LEU A 172 -16.12 -22.37 1.02
C LEU A 172 -16.92 -23.27 1.97
N ASN A 173 -16.25 -24.21 2.62
CA ASN A 173 -16.88 -25.09 3.60
C ASN A 173 -17.46 -24.30 4.78
N SER A 174 -16.69 -23.35 5.32
CA SER A 174 -17.16 -22.46 6.38
C SER A 174 -18.36 -21.62 5.95
N ALA A 175 -18.36 -21.14 4.70
CA ALA A 175 -19.49 -20.38 4.15
C ALA A 175 -20.74 -21.23 4.00
N PHE A 176 -20.62 -22.48 3.57
CA PHE A 176 -21.74 -23.42 3.49
C PHE A 176 -22.33 -23.73 4.86
N LEU A 177 -21.48 -24.00 5.86
CA LEU A 177 -21.93 -24.30 7.21
C LEU A 177 -22.65 -23.10 7.87
N ASN A 178 -22.24 -21.87 7.54
CA ASN A 178 -22.89 -20.65 8.04
C ASN A 178 -24.18 -20.29 7.27
N ALA A 179 -24.42 -20.88 6.11
CA ALA A 179 -25.60 -20.63 5.28
C ALA A 179 -26.74 -21.65 5.49
N MET A 180 -26.46 -22.69 6.24
CA MET A 180 -27.44 -23.74 6.64
C MET A 180 -28.05 -23.42 8.01
#